data_e878c1c192cf3356029dd07c424885f9
#
_entry.id   e878c1c192cf3356029dd07c424885f9
#
_cell.length_a   1.000
_cell.length_b   1.000
_cell.length_c   1.000
_cell.angle_alpha   90.00
_cell.angle_beta   90.00
_cell.angle_gamma   90.00
#
_symmetry.space_group_name_H-M   'P 1'
#
loop_
_entity.id
_entity.type
_entity.pdbx_description
1 polymer ?
#
loop_
_entity_poly.entity_id
_entity_poly.type
_entity_poly.pdbx_seq_one_letter_code
_entity_poly.pdbx_strand_id
1 'polypeptide(L)'
;DIEGKTLGVADGDLSIRLWPALARHDGIKIAGVKQSRIAAAVREPMLSAGQVDAVTGFSYLSAVNLRDRGVPADDLAVLRFADYGCEAYGFAVIVNPAFAAGNPEAVKGFVRALVAGTRLAIKQPARAVDEVISRMDGGSRDLELERLRTLVSDNILTGEVRRNGIGGVDPARLDRSIAAVAEDFKFGKRPSAADIFDDRFLPPLDGRLVN
;
A
#
# COMPACT_ATOMS: atom_id res chain seq x y z
N ASP A 1 21.70 -6.74 -0.65
CA ASP A 1 21.94 -8.19 -0.79
C ASP A 1 21.09 -8.98 0.20
N ILE A 2 20.00 -9.56 -0.28
CA ILE A 2 19.05 -10.36 0.53
C ILE A 2 19.37 -11.87 0.47
N GLU A 3 20.15 -12.33 -0.54
CA GLU A 3 20.55 -13.73 -0.64
C GLU A 3 21.41 -14.14 0.56
N GLY A 4 21.16 -15.30 1.11
CA GLY A 4 21.78 -15.79 2.36
C GLY A 4 21.14 -15.25 3.64
N LYS A 5 20.15 -14.36 3.53
CA LYS A 5 19.48 -13.70 4.63
C LYS A 5 18.10 -14.32 4.96
N THR A 6 17.60 -13.98 6.14
CA THR A 6 16.27 -14.38 6.60
C THR A 6 15.27 -13.25 6.41
N LEU A 7 14.25 -13.49 5.60
CA LEU A 7 13.12 -12.58 5.37
C LEU A 7 11.94 -12.99 6.26
N GLY A 8 11.58 -12.16 7.22
CA GLY A 8 10.39 -12.32 8.04
C GLY A 8 9.15 -11.89 7.26
N VAL A 9 8.18 -12.79 7.12
CA VAL A 9 6.94 -12.56 6.37
C VAL A 9 5.73 -12.83 7.26
N ALA A 10 4.78 -11.90 7.27
CA ALA A 10 3.54 -12.10 8.02
C ALA A 10 2.51 -12.84 7.15
N ASP A 11 1.80 -13.79 7.75
CA ASP A 11 0.72 -14.48 7.04
C ASP A 11 -0.37 -13.50 6.65
N GLY A 12 -0.81 -13.58 5.39
CA GLY A 12 -1.83 -12.70 4.83
C GLY A 12 -1.32 -11.32 4.36
N ASP A 13 -0.04 -11.02 4.54
CA ASP A 13 0.56 -9.79 4.02
C ASP A 13 0.62 -9.82 2.50
N LEU A 14 0.09 -8.75 1.85
CA LEU A 14 0.11 -8.64 0.40
C LEU A 14 1.54 -8.58 -0.16
N SER A 15 2.46 -7.97 0.58
CA SER A 15 3.85 -7.77 0.13
C SER A 15 4.57 -9.08 -0.20
N ILE A 16 4.29 -10.18 0.53
CA ILE A 16 4.89 -11.48 0.21
C ILE A 16 4.42 -12.03 -1.13
N ARG A 17 3.23 -11.65 -1.58
CA ARG A 17 2.70 -12.05 -2.89
C ARG A 17 3.36 -11.31 -4.05
N LEU A 18 3.93 -10.14 -3.79
CA LEU A 18 4.70 -9.35 -4.76
C LEU A 18 6.19 -9.69 -4.75
N TRP A 19 6.66 -10.41 -3.73
CA TRP A 19 8.06 -10.80 -3.59
C TRP A 19 8.64 -11.56 -4.80
N PRO A 20 7.93 -12.55 -5.40
CA PRO A 20 8.45 -13.22 -6.59
C PRO A 20 8.66 -12.26 -7.78
N ALA A 21 7.78 -11.29 -7.97
CA ALA A 21 7.91 -10.31 -9.06
C ALA A 21 9.12 -9.39 -8.85
N LEU A 22 9.34 -8.89 -7.61
CA LEU A 22 10.54 -8.13 -7.26
C LEU A 22 11.81 -8.96 -7.47
N ALA A 23 11.82 -10.19 -6.97
CA ALA A 23 12.99 -11.06 -7.09
C ALA A 23 13.35 -11.34 -8.56
N ARG A 24 12.37 -11.54 -9.44
CA ARG A 24 12.61 -11.71 -10.89
C ARG A 24 13.19 -10.46 -11.53
N HIS A 25 12.63 -9.29 -11.18
CA HIS A 25 13.08 -8.01 -11.73
C HIS A 25 14.56 -7.75 -11.42
N ASP A 26 14.99 -8.06 -10.20
CA ASP A 26 16.34 -7.77 -9.71
C ASP A 26 17.30 -8.98 -9.77
N GLY A 27 16.86 -10.09 -10.37
CA GLY A 27 17.67 -11.29 -10.53
C GLY A 27 18.01 -12.01 -9.22
N ILE A 28 17.20 -11.80 -8.16
CA ILE A 28 17.39 -12.43 -6.84
C ILE A 28 16.99 -13.90 -6.91
N LYS A 29 17.87 -14.78 -6.46
CA LYS A 29 17.58 -16.20 -6.33
C LYS A 29 16.75 -16.46 -5.08
N ILE A 30 15.43 -16.59 -5.23
CA ILE A 30 14.49 -16.81 -4.12
C ILE A 30 14.92 -18.00 -3.23
N ALA A 31 15.44 -19.06 -3.82
CA ALA A 31 15.93 -20.23 -3.08
C ALA A 31 17.11 -19.90 -2.15
N GLY A 32 17.81 -18.81 -2.38
CA GLY A 32 18.89 -18.30 -1.51
C GLY A 32 18.39 -17.45 -0.35
N VAL A 33 17.08 -17.16 -0.27
CA VAL A 33 16.48 -16.34 0.80
C VAL A 33 15.63 -17.22 1.70
N LYS A 34 15.99 -17.30 2.99
CA LYS A 34 15.21 -18.04 3.97
C LYS A 34 13.98 -17.23 4.35
N GLN A 35 12.78 -17.73 4.05
CA GLN A 35 11.54 -17.11 4.52
C GLN A 35 11.16 -17.67 5.90
N SER A 36 10.94 -16.79 6.87
CA SER A 36 10.44 -17.10 8.19
C SER A 36 9.03 -16.55 8.35
N ARG A 37 8.05 -17.46 8.56
CA ARG A 37 6.67 -17.03 8.83
C ARG A 37 6.56 -16.55 10.27
N ILE A 38 6.09 -15.33 10.44
CA ILE A 38 5.97 -14.65 11.73
C ILE A 38 4.62 -13.96 11.85
N ALA A 39 4.15 -13.76 13.07
CA ALA A 39 2.94 -12.96 13.27
C ALA A 39 3.21 -11.48 12.97
N ALA A 40 2.24 -10.78 12.39
CA ALA A 40 2.38 -9.37 12.03
C ALA A 40 2.78 -8.47 13.23
N ALA A 41 2.29 -8.77 14.42
CA ALA A 41 2.57 -8.00 15.65
C ALA A 41 4.03 -8.10 16.15
N VAL A 42 4.78 -9.15 15.77
CA VAL A 42 6.16 -9.36 16.21
C VAL A 42 7.20 -9.08 15.12
N ARG A 43 6.77 -8.66 13.95
CA ARG A 43 7.61 -8.43 12.78
C ARG A 43 8.73 -7.41 13.05
N GLU A 44 8.36 -6.21 13.46
CA GLU A 44 9.31 -5.15 13.76
C GLU A 44 10.16 -5.45 15.01
N PRO A 45 9.61 -5.99 16.12
CA PRO A 45 10.43 -6.50 17.22
C PRO A 45 11.50 -7.53 16.82
N MET A 46 11.17 -8.49 15.97
CA MET A 46 12.12 -9.51 15.51
C MET A 46 13.23 -8.92 14.64
N LEU A 47 12.89 -7.95 13.79
CA LEU A 47 13.90 -7.23 12.99
C LEU A 47 14.84 -6.41 13.87
N SER A 48 14.30 -5.62 14.80
CA SER A 48 15.14 -4.81 15.70
C SER A 48 16.00 -5.64 16.65
N ALA A 49 15.58 -6.87 16.98
CA ALA A 49 16.36 -7.82 17.77
C ALA A 49 17.35 -8.66 16.95
N GLY A 50 17.44 -8.45 15.63
CA GLY A 50 18.34 -9.21 14.75
C GLY A 50 17.93 -10.68 14.56
N GLN A 51 16.70 -11.06 14.89
CA GLN A 51 16.19 -12.42 14.71
C GLN A 51 15.81 -12.73 13.26
N VAL A 52 15.56 -11.69 12.48
CA VAL A 52 15.43 -11.71 11.02
C VAL A 52 16.23 -10.55 10.43
N ASP A 53 16.71 -10.70 9.22
CA ASP A 53 17.55 -9.68 8.55
C ASP A 53 16.72 -8.65 7.80
N ALA A 54 15.52 -9.03 7.36
CA ALA A 54 14.58 -8.17 6.64
C ALA A 54 13.15 -8.58 6.97
N VAL A 55 12.21 -7.66 6.76
CA VAL A 55 10.76 -7.92 6.85
C VAL A 55 10.04 -7.30 5.68
N THR A 56 8.92 -7.90 5.29
CA THR A 56 7.97 -7.27 4.36
C THR A 56 6.91 -6.49 5.15
N GLY A 57 6.41 -5.40 4.59
CA GLY A 57 5.38 -4.59 5.25
C GLY A 57 5.05 -3.32 4.51
N PHE A 58 4.35 -2.43 5.18
CA PHE A 58 4.07 -1.07 4.69
C PHE A 58 5.03 -0.06 5.32
N SER A 59 5.64 0.82 4.53
CA SER A 59 6.60 1.82 5.00
C SER A 59 6.03 2.68 6.14
N TYR A 60 4.78 3.13 6.01
CA TYR A 60 4.09 3.92 7.02
C TYR A 60 3.76 3.18 8.32
N LEU A 61 3.88 1.85 8.35
CA LEU A 61 3.76 1.04 9.57
C LEU A 61 5.14 0.59 10.05
N SER A 62 5.83 -0.25 9.27
CA SER A 62 7.04 -0.92 9.73
C SER A 62 8.19 0.05 9.98
N ALA A 63 8.47 0.97 9.06
CA ALA A 63 9.57 1.92 9.26
C ALA A 63 9.27 2.90 10.41
N VAL A 64 8.01 3.37 10.53
CA VAL A 64 7.61 4.25 11.63
C VAL A 64 7.67 3.53 12.97
N ASN A 65 7.18 2.29 13.06
CA ASN A 65 7.24 1.48 14.27
C ASN A 65 8.68 1.17 14.72
N LEU A 66 9.61 0.96 13.77
CA LEU A 66 11.02 0.72 14.09
C LEU A 66 11.66 1.98 14.66
N ARG A 67 11.40 3.16 14.07
CA ARG A 67 11.89 4.43 14.60
C ARG A 67 11.32 4.74 16.00
N ASP A 68 10.04 4.49 16.21
CA ASP A 68 9.39 4.63 17.54
C ASP A 68 10.05 3.72 18.59
N ARG A 69 10.61 2.58 18.17
CA ARG A 69 11.39 1.66 19.01
C ARG A 69 12.86 2.06 19.16
N GLY A 70 13.26 3.21 18.64
CA GLY A 70 14.62 3.73 18.78
C GLY A 70 15.61 3.25 17.72
N VAL A 71 15.15 2.58 16.64
CA VAL A 71 16.03 2.25 15.51
C VAL A 71 16.25 3.52 14.70
N PRO A 72 17.51 3.99 14.54
CA PRO A 72 17.82 5.19 13.78
C PRO A 72 17.35 5.07 12.32
N ALA A 73 16.91 6.18 11.73
CA ALA A 73 16.44 6.17 10.34
C ALA A 73 17.55 5.74 9.37
N ASP A 74 18.79 6.12 9.63
CA ASP A 74 19.96 5.81 8.82
C ASP A 74 20.38 4.32 8.90
N ASP A 75 19.89 3.60 9.91
CA ASP A 75 20.09 2.16 10.06
C ASP A 75 19.02 1.33 9.34
N LEU A 76 18.00 2.00 8.75
CA LEU A 76 16.89 1.37 8.05
C LEU A 76 17.03 1.51 6.54
N ALA A 77 17.23 0.41 5.83
CA ALA A 77 17.08 0.37 4.38
C ALA A 77 15.61 0.03 4.02
N VAL A 78 14.88 1.02 3.50
CA VAL A 78 13.50 0.83 3.02
C VAL A 78 13.50 0.64 1.51
N LEU A 79 13.23 -0.58 1.07
CA LEU A 79 13.15 -0.95 -0.35
C LEU A 79 11.67 -0.99 -0.75
N ARG A 80 11.24 0.02 -1.52
CA ARG A 80 9.84 0.07 -1.98
C ARG A 80 9.68 -0.80 -3.22
N PHE A 81 8.73 -1.71 -3.20
CA PHE A 81 8.44 -2.63 -4.31
C PHE A 81 8.25 -1.90 -5.65
N ALA A 82 7.67 -0.70 -5.63
CA ALA A 82 7.47 0.10 -6.83
C ALA A 82 8.78 0.55 -7.51
N ASP A 83 9.85 0.75 -6.74
CA ASP A 83 11.17 1.13 -7.27
C ASP A 83 11.89 -0.06 -7.90
N TYR A 84 11.38 -1.28 -7.69
CA TYR A 84 11.92 -2.57 -8.14
C TYR A 84 10.93 -3.33 -9.02
N GLY A 85 10.28 -2.65 -9.94
CA GLY A 85 9.44 -3.26 -10.98
C GLY A 85 8.05 -3.74 -10.54
N CYS A 86 7.70 -3.63 -9.27
CA CYS A 86 6.37 -3.98 -8.77
C CYS A 86 5.46 -2.75 -8.75
N GLU A 87 4.90 -2.39 -9.89
CA GLU A 87 4.07 -1.19 -10.05
C GLU A 87 2.61 -1.37 -9.58
N ALA A 88 2.33 -2.36 -8.73
CA ALA A 88 0.98 -2.63 -8.24
C ALA A 88 0.39 -1.42 -7.50
N TYR A 89 -0.90 -1.16 -7.76
CA TYR A 89 -1.64 -0.18 -6.98
C TYR A 89 -1.91 -0.71 -5.56
N GLY A 90 -2.06 0.20 -4.60
CA GLY A 90 -2.34 -0.13 -3.21
C GLY A 90 -3.81 -0.46 -2.97
N PHE A 91 -4.35 0.00 -1.84
CA PHE A 91 -5.73 -0.27 -1.46
C PHE A 91 -6.74 0.26 -2.49
N ALA A 92 -7.74 -0.57 -2.78
CA ALA A 92 -8.82 -0.25 -3.70
C ALA A 92 -10.17 -0.32 -3.02
N VAL A 93 -11.11 0.50 -3.50
CA VAL A 93 -12.53 0.36 -3.15
C VAL A 93 -13.12 -0.72 -4.05
N ILE A 94 -13.65 -1.77 -3.44
CA ILE A 94 -14.30 -2.88 -4.15
C ILE A 94 -15.80 -2.79 -3.89
N VAL A 95 -16.59 -2.91 -4.94
CA VAL A 95 -18.05 -2.90 -4.87
C VAL A 95 -18.62 -4.14 -5.53
N ASN A 96 -19.72 -4.68 -4.98
CA ASN A 96 -20.47 -5.75 -5.63
C ASN A 96 -21.07 -5.24 -6.95
N PRO A 97 -20.81 -5.89 -8.10
CA PRO A 97 -21.28 -5.41 -9.41
C PRO A 97 -22.80 -5.26 -9.48
N ALA A 98 -23.57 -6.18 -8.90
CA ALA A 98 -25.05 -6.09 -8.88
C ALA A 98 -25.53 -4.88 -8.06
N PHE A 99 -24.86 -4.60 -6.92
CA PHE A 99 -25.16 -3.40 -6.13
C PHE A 99 -24.82 -2.12 -6.92
N ALA A 100 -23.67 -2.08 -7.57
CA ALA A 100 -23.24 -0.94 -8.36
C ALA A 100 -24.18 -0.65 -9.54
N ALA A 101 -24.68 -1.70 -10.20
CA ALA A 101 -25.66 -1.58 -11.28
C ALA A 101 -27.01 -1.06 -10.80
N GLY A 102 -27.47 -1.54 -9.63
CA GLY A 102 -28.76 -1.12 -9.06
C GLY A 102 -28.74 0.23 -8.33
N ASN A 103 -27.55 0.65 -7.86
CA ASN A 103 -27.41 1.82 -6.99
C ASN A 103 -26.21 2.71 -7.40
N PRO A 104 -26.08 3.13 -8.67
CA PRO A 104 -24.91 3.83 -9.15
C PRO A 104 -24.65 5.17 -8.43
N GLU A 105 -25.69 5.88 -8.07
CA GLU A 105 -25.56 7.17 -7.37
C GLU A 105 -25.08 7.00 -5.91
N ALA A 106 -25.44 5.91 -5.26
CA ALA A 106 -24.90 5.58 -3.93
C ALA A 106 -23.40 5.31 -4.01
N VAL A 107 -22.92 4.56 -5.02
CA VAL A 107 -21.50 4.29 -5.23
C VAL A 107 -20.75 5.58 -5.55
N LYS A 108 -21.24 6.42 -6.45
CA LYS A 108 -20.67 7.75 -6.74
C LYS A 108 -20.61 8.63 -5.49
N GLY A 109 -21.67 8.62 -4.69
CA GLY A 109 -21.73 9.37 -3.43
C GLY A 109 -20.67 8.93 -2.44
N PHE A 110 -20.48 7.61 -2.28
CA PHE A 110 -19.45 7.04 -1.43
C PHE A 110 -18.04 7.41 -1.91
N VAL A 111 -17.74 7.21 -3.19
CA VAL A 111 -16.42 7.53 -3.77
C VAL A 111 -16.12 9.02 -3.63
N ARG A 112 -17.11 9.89 -3.89
CA ARG A 112 -16.97 11.34 -3.70
C ARG A 112 -16.65 11.70 -2.25
N ALA A 113 -17.35 11.09 -1.29
CA ALA A 113 -17.10 11.33 0.14
C ALA A 113 -15.71 10.84 0.55
N LEU A 114 -15.27 9.68 0.07
CA LEU A 114 -13.93 9.14 0.32
C LEU A 114 -12.84 10.07 -0.21
N VAL A 115 -12.97 10.55 -1.45
CA VAL A 115 -12.04 11.51 -2.06
C VAL A 115 -11.99 12.82 -1.26
N ALA A 116 -13.15 13.34 -0.85
CA ALA A 116 -13.23 14.56 -0.06
C ALA A 116 -12.58 14.37 1.32
N GLY A 117 -12.81 13.24 1.98
CA GLY A 117 -12.18 12.88 3.25
C GLY A 117 -10.66 12.75 3.14
N THR A 118 -10.17 12.10 2.09
CA THR A 118 -8.73 11.98 1.81
C THR A 118 -8.09 13.36 1.61
N ARG A 119 -8.71 14.23 0.81
CA ARG A 119 -8.22 15.62 0.62
C ARG A 119 -8.19 16.41 1.92
N LEU A 120 -9.20 16.22 2.78
CA LEU A 120 -9.24 16.87 4.09
C LEU A 120 -8.12 16.35 5.00
N ALA A 121 -7.89 15.04 5.05
CA ALA A 121 -6.81 14.43 5.81
C ALA A 121 -5.42 14.91 5.35
N ILE A 122 -5.21 15.09 4.05
CA ILE A 122 -3.99 15.67 3.50
C ILE A 122 -3.81 17.13 3.94
N LYS A 123 -4.87 17.92 3.89
CA LYS A 123 -4.82 19.36 4.26
C LYS A 123 -4.72 19.60 5.75
N GLN A 124 -5.32 18.76 6.56
CA GLN A 124 -5.44 18.91 8.01
C GLN A 124 -5.07 17.59 8.73
N PRO A 125 -3.82 17.10 8.58
CA PRO A 125 -3.45 15.77 9.10
C PRO A 125 -3.60 15.66 10.62
N ALA A 126 -3.30 16.70 11.36
CA ALA A 126 -3.46 16.70 12.81
C ALA A 126 -4.93 16.48 13.22
N ARG A 127 -5.86 17.23 12.59
CA ARG A 127 -7.30 17.07 12.84
C ARG A 127 -7.80 15.67 12.45
N ALA A 128 -7.33 15.15 11.32
CA ALA A 128 -7.70 13.79 10.88
C ALA A 128 -7.25 12.75 11.92
N VAL A 129 -6.06 12.89 12.49
CA VAL A 129 -5.56 12.00 13.55
C VAL A 129 -6.37 12.17 14.83
N ASP A 130 -6.72 13.38 15.24
CA ASP A 130 -7.54 13.60 16.43
C ASP A 130 -8.90 12.89 16.34
N GLU A 131 -9.50 12.88 15.15
CA GLU A 131 -10.75 12.15 14.88
C GLU A 131 -10.57 10.62 14.93
N VAL A 132 -9.42 10.09 14.54
CA VAL A 132 -9.11 8.65 14.62
C VAL A 132 -8.84 8.27 16.08
N ILE A 133 -7.97 9.00 16.77
CA ILE A 133 -7.60 8.75 18.17
C ILE A 133 -8.83 8.75 19.07
N SER A 134 -9.78 9.65 18.82
CA SER A 134 -11.03 9.71 19.61
C SER A 134 -11.89 8.43 19.54
N ARG A 135 -11.59 7.52 18.59
CA ARG A 135 -12.30 6.26 18.36
C ARG A 135 -11.46 5.01 18.63
N MET A 136 -10.22 5.21 19.07
CA MET A 136 -9.29 4.12 19.38
C MET A 136 -9.24 3.89 20.89
N ASP A 137 -9.16 2.63 21.30
CA ASP A 137 -8.85 2.25 22.68
C ASP A 137 -7.34 2.30 22.91
N GLY A 138 -6.83 3.50 23.13
CA GLY A 138 -5.40 3.76 23.26
C GLY A 138 -4.73 4.10 21.91
N GLY A 139 -3.51 4.61 22.00
CA GLY A 139 -2.71 4.99 20.83
C GLY A 139 -1.90 6.25 21.12
N SER A 140 -0.81 6.43 20.40
CA SER A 140 0.00 7.64 20.43
C SER A 140 -0.41 8.56 19.29
N ARG A 141 -0.93 9.74 19.63
CA ARG A 141 -1.30 10.77 18.66
C ARG A 141 -0.13 11.13 17.72
N ASP A 142 1.06 11.26 18.28
CA ASP A 142 2.24 11.67 17.51
C ASP A 142 2.67 10.55 16.57
N LEU A 143 2.60 9.30 17.01
CA LEU A 143 2.89 8.14 16.18
C LEU A 143 1.88 7.99 15.02
N GLU A 144 0.59 8.16 15.28
CA GLU A 144 -0.44 8.12 14.23
C GLU A 144 -0.30 9.29 13.26
N LEU A 145 0.13 10.45 13.73
CA LEU A 145 0.40 11.61 12.86
C LEU A 145 1.61 11.35 11.96
N GLU A 146 2.66 10.73 12.47
CA GLU A 146 3.81 10.33 11.67
C GLU A 146 3.42 9.27 10.63
N ARG A 147 2.64 8.25 11.01
CA ARG A 147 2.11 7.23 10.09
C ARG A 147 1.30 7.86 8.96
N LEU A 148 0.37 8.78 9.30
CA LEU A 148 -0.44 9.46 8.30
C LEU A 148 0.43 10.30 7.35
N ARG A 149 1.41 11.04 7.86
CA ARG A 149 2.33 11.83 7.03
C ARG A 149 3.14 10.96 6.09
N THR A 150 3.68 9.87 6.59
CA THR A 150 4.43 8.88 5.78
C THR A 150 3.54 8.25 4.72
N LEU A 151 2.31 7.84 5.07
CA LEU A 151 1.33 7.33 4.11
C LEU A 151 1.04 8.34 3.01
N VAL A 152 0.82 9.59 3.39
CA VAL A 152 0.52 10.67 2.44
C VAL A 152 1.70 10.93 1.51
N SER A 153 2.93 11.04 2.03
CA SER A 153 4.12 11.33 1.22
C SER A 153 4.48 10.17 0.30
N ASP A 154 4.49 8.94 0.81
CA ASP A 154 5.03 7.80 0.10
C ASP A 154 4.03 7.14 -0.84
N ASN A 155 2.73 7.17 -0.49
CA ASN A 155 1.74 6.36 -1.18
C ASN A 155 0.60 7.16 -1.82
N ILE A 156 0.28 8.36 -1.32
CA ILE A 156 -0.85 9.14 -1.81
C ILE A 156 -0.40 10.28 -2.73
N LEU A 157 0.50 11.16 -2.28
CA LEU A 157 0.92 12.33 -3.06
C LEU A 157 1.99 11.98 -4.12
N THR A 158 1.74 10.94 -4.89
CA THR A 158 2.61 10.50 -5.98
C THR A 158 2.50 11.42 -7.21
N GLY A 159 3.49 11.35 -8.10
CA GLY A 159 3.42 12.07 -9.39
C GLY A 159 2.20 11.69 -10.23
N GLU A 160 1.74 10.43 -10.13
CA GLU A 160 0.53 9.97 -10.82
C GLU A 160 -0.73 10.60 -10.23
N VAL A 161 -0.88 10.63 -8.91
CA VAL A 161 -2.04 11.27 -8.26
C VAL A 161 -2.09 12.78 -8.54
N ARG A 162 -0.95 13.44 -8.66
CA ARG A 162 -0.90 14.86 -9.04
C ARG A 162 -1.41 15.10 -10.45
N ARG A 163 -1.20 14.15 -11.38
CA ARG A 163 -1.69 14.24 -12.77
C ARG A 163 -3.13 13.75 -12.92
N ASN A 164 -3.43 12.58 -12.34
CA ASN A 164 -4.68 11.84 -12.59
C ASN A 164 -5.73 12.02 -11.48
N GLY A 165 -5.37 12.75 -10.41
CA GLY A 165 -6.22 12.92 -9.23
C GLY A 165 -6.33 11.66 -8.37
N ILE A 166 -6.85 11.80 -7.15
CA ILE A 166 -7.11 10.67 -6.24
C ILE A 166 -8.03 9.65 -6.93
N GLY A 167 -7.65 8.37 -6.89
CA GLY A 167 -8.39 7.26 -7.50
C GLY A 167 -8.21 7.15 -9.02
N GLY A 168 -7.48 8.05 -9.66
CA GLY A 168 -7.12 7.90 -11.07
C GLY A 168 -6.08 6.81 -11.26
N VAL A 169 -6.22 6.05 -12.34
CA VAL A 169 -5.34 4.95 -12.71
C VAL A 169 -4.74 5.22 -14.08
N ASP A 170 -3.45 4.95 -14.23
CA ASP A 170 -2.79 4.85 -15.53
C ASP A 170 -3.07 3.45 -16.12
N PRO A 171 -3.80 3.35 -17.25
CA PRO A 171 -4.16 2.04 -17.82
C PRO A 171 -2.95 1.18 -18.17
N ALA A 172 -1.89 1.79 -18.71
CA ALA A 172 -0.70 1.05 -19.09
C ALA A 172 0.05 0.50 -17.86
N ARG A 173 0.12 1.26 -16.77
CA ARG A 173 0.64 0.79 -15.50
C ARG A 173 -0.21 -0.34 -14.92
N LEU A 174 -1.54 -0.20 -14.98
CA LEU A 174 -2.44 -1.25 -14.49
C LEU A 174 -2.26 -2.56 -15.28
N ASP A 175 -2.16 -2.47 -16.60
CA ASP A 175 -1.91 -3.64 -17.45
C ASP A 175 -0.56 -4.31 -17.14
N ARG A 176 0.51 -3.54 -16.90
CA ARG A 176 1.80 -4.08 -16.46
C ARG A 176 1.70 -4.75 -15.08
N SER A 177 0.97 -4.14 -14.15
CA SER A 177 0.72 -4.71 -12.81
C SER A 177 -0.02 -6.05 -12.90
N ILE A 178 -1.07 -6.10 -13.73
CA ILE A 178 -1.82 -7.34 -13.98
C ILE A 178 -0.89 -8.41 -14.59
N ALA A 179 -0.03 -8.02 -15.54
CA ALA A 179 0.93 -8.92 -16.16
C ALA A 179 1.88 -9.54 -15.13
N ALA A 180 2.50 -8.70 -14.33
CA ALA A 180 3.48 -9.12 -13.32
C ALA A 180 2.86 -10.06 -12.27
N VAL A 181 1.65 -9.75 -11.80
CA VAL A 181 0.93 -10.59 -10.82
C VAL A 181 0.44 -11.89 -11.45
N ALA A 182 0.00 -11.85 -12.71
CA ALA A 182 -0.54 -13.03 -13.40
C ALA A 182 0.49 -14.16 -13.63
N GLU A 183 1.78 -13.86 -13.58
CA GLU A 183 2.83 -14.89 -13.67
C GLU A 183 2.85 -15.81 -12.44
N ASP A 184 2.50 -15.28 -11.27
CA ASP A 184 2.51 -16.01 -9.99
C ASP A 184 1.13 -16.52 -9.58
N PHE A 185 0.06 -15.95 -10.16
CA PHE A 185 -1.32 -16.34 -9.89
C PHE A 185 -1.89 -17.11 -11.08
N LYS A 186 -2.30 -18.35 -10.85
CA LYS A 186 -2.98 -19.18 -11.85
C LYS A 186 -4.43 -18.72 -12.01
N PHE A 187 -4.66 -17.67 -12.79
CA PHE A 187 -6.01 -17.26 -13.15
C PHE A 187 -6.55 -18.21 -14.25
N GLY A 188 -7.83 -18.57 -14.14
CA GLY A 188 -8.52 -19.28 -15.22
C GLY A 188 -8.61 -18.42 -16.50
N LYS A 189 -8.81 -17.11 -16.34
CA LYS A 189 -8.72 -16.10 -17.39
C LYS A 189 -7.99 -14.88 -16.81
N ARG A 190 -6.97 -14.41 -17.51
CA ARG A 190 -6.29 -13.17 -17.14
C ARG A 190 -7.24 -11.98 -17.34
N PRO A 191 -7.52 -11.16 -16.31
CA PRO A 191 -8.35 -9.97 -16.48
C PRO A 191 -7.60 -8.89 -17.28
N SER A 192 -8.36 -8.01 -17.93
CA SER A 192 -7.87 -6.73 -18.45
C SER A 192 -8.07 -5.62 -17.43
N ALA A 193 -7.45 -4.46 -17.65
CA ALA A 193 -7.68 -3.27 -16.82
C ALA A 193 -9.18 -2.91 -16.76
N ALA A 194 -9.89 -3.00 -17.88
CA ALA A 194 -11.32 -2.70 -17.96
C ALA A 194 -12.22 -3.70 -17.20
N ASP A 195 -11.74 -4.93 -16.94
CA ASP A 195 -12.48 -5.91 -16.16
C ASP A 195 -12.44 -5.61 -14.65
N ILE A 196 -11.45 -4.84 -14.17
CA ILE A 196 -11.20 -4.64 -12.75
C ILE A 196 -11.27 -3.19 -12.29
N PHE A 197 -11.23 -2.21 -13.21
CA PHE A 197 -11.29 -0.79 -12.88
C PHE A 197 -12.42 -0.10 -13.63
N ASP A 198 -13.30 0.57 -12.89
CA ASP A 198 -14.44 1.32 -13.42
C ASP A 198 -14.36 2.78 -12.94
N ASP A 199 -13.96 3.67 -13.82
CA ASP A 199 -13.81 5.10 -13.55
C ASP A 199 -15.12 5.91 -13.58
N ARG A 200 -16.24 5.30 -14.03
CA ARG A 200 -17.56 5.96 -14.12
C ARG A 200 -18.09 6.42 -12.76
N PHE A 201 -17.56 5.87 -11.67
CA PHE A 201 -17.91 6.26 -10.30
C PHE A 201 -17.02 7.35 -9.73
N LEU A 202 -15.93 7.71 -10.40
CA LEU A 202 -15.04 8.76 -9.95
C LEU A 202 -15.67 10.15 -10.12
N PRO A 203 -15.44 11.08 -9.19
CA PRO A 203 -15.73 12.50 -9.42
C PRO A 203 -14.95 13.05 -10.61
N PRO A 204 -15.38 14.17 -11.19
CA PRO A 204 -14.59 14.90 -12.19
C PRO A 204 -13.16 15.19 -11.68
N LEU A 205 -12.20 15.32 -12.58
CA LEU A 205 -10.78 15.42 -12.25
C LEU A 205 -10.47 16.58 -11.30
N ASP A 206 -11.05 17.74 -11.51
CA ASP A 206 -10.91 18.93 -10.64
C ASP A 206 -11.35 18.68 -9.20
N GLY A 207 -12.38 17.84 -9.01
CA GLY A 207 -12.89 17.41 -7.70
C GLY A 207 -11.95 16.47 -6.95
N ARG A 208 -10.94 15.87 -7.59
CA ARG A 208 -10.03 14.89 -6.99
C ARG A 208 -8.54 15.22 -7.16
N LEU A 209 -8.21 16.36 -7.76
CA LEU A 209 -6.84 16.89 -7.73
C LEU A 209 -6.44 17.31 -6.32
N VAL A 210 -5.17 17.13 -6.00
CA VAL A 210 -4.54 17.54 -4.75
C VAL A 210 -3.52 18.62 -5.08
N ASN A 211 -3.83 19.83 -4.69
CA ASN A 211 -2.98 21.03 -4.85
C ASN A 211 -2.26 21.30 -3.54
#